data_c7e42a394bb941b5c28df19dd20bf6d7
#
_entry.id   c7e42a394bb941b5c28df19dd20bf6d7
#
_cell.length_a   1.000
_cell.length_b   1.000
_cell.length_c   1.000
_cell.angle_alpha   90.00
_cell.angle_beta   90.00
_cell.angle_gamma   90.00
#
_symmetry.space_group_name_H-M   'P 1'
#
loop_
_entity.id
_entity.type
_entity.pdbx_description
1 polymer ?
#
loop_
_entity_poly.entity_id
_entity_poly.type
_entity_poly.pdbx_seq_one_letter_code
_entity_poly.pdbx_strand_id
1 'polypeptide(L)'
;MKKLLTAVGVATLIAAASAAWTLAAPAGTGGTKAEKSAHALPPLPATVKSRGRWVIGVKCDFPPFGYITASGKNGGYDVEVAKAFSRLAFGKGNRVSYVCVTTPSRIPTLQSKRVDIIISTLTYTKARAEVIDYSVPYYGATGRLLIPNNSNITKLSDMSGKTISTTRGSIYERWLHNCYKNTNVILTDTTSSALLALQDRRAAGFMYDDAFLVGVAANDPNTKLLAARFLNIPWGIGIRKGESDMRAWVNSRVKLMKARDQFWVIMQHTIPRRFYTTFKNNVPRPRNTLKYPTGPDPETICR
;
A
#
# COMPACT_ATOMS: atom_id res chain seq x y z
N MET A 1 22.94 72.32 -12.37
CA MET A 1 22.48 73.49 -11.64
C MET A 1 22.07 73.01 -10.25
N LYS A 2 22.97 73.18 -9.34
CA LYS A 2 22.93 74.03 -8.09
C LYS A 2 21.57 73.99 -7.38
N LYS A 3 21.49 73.45 -6.16
CA LYS A 3 21.72 74.24 -4.93
C LYS A 3 21.86 73.32 -3.70
N LEU A 4 22.94 73.52 -2.98
CA LEU A 4 23.13 73.25 -1.57
C LEU A 4 22.22 74.17 -0.73
N LEU A 5 21.79 73.69 0.44
CA LEU A 5 21.52 74.53 1.57
C LEU A 5 21.79 73.77 2.88
N THR A 6 22.75 74.27 3.61
CA THR A 6 23.19 73.99 4.96
C THR A 6 22.33 74.76 6.00
N ALA A 7 22.09 74.20 7.19
CA ALA A 7 21.91 74.87 8.46
C ALA A 7 22.00 73.87 9.60
N VAL A 8 23.05 73.83 10.37
CA VAL A 8 23.36 74.48 11.62
C VAL A 8 22.40 74.16 12.78
N GLY A 9 22.79 73.31 13.64
CA GLY A 9 23.18 73.12 14.98
C GLY A 9 22.26 73.70 16.08
N VAL A 10 22.00 72.90 17.12
CA VAL A 10 22.03 73.32 18.56
C VAL A 10 22.24 72.06 19.41
N ALA A 11 23.34 72.05 20.16
CA ALA A 11 23.63 71.11 21.22
C ALA A 11 22.91 71.52 22.50
N THR A 12 22.22 70.60 23.13
CA THR A 12 21.82 70.76 24.55
C THR A 12 22.22 69.50 25.32
N LEU A 13 23.23 69.71 26.19
CA LEU A 13 23.66 68.74 27.20
C LEU A 13 22.61 68.69 28.32
N ILE A 14 22.08 67.51 28.59
CA ILE A 14 21.41 67.22 29.85
C ILE A 14 22.06 65.96 30.43
N ALA A 15 22.80 66.14 31.51
CA ALA A 15 23.31 65.11 32.40
C ALA A 15 22.15 64.61 33.28
N ALA A 16 21.92 63.28 33.25
CA ALA A 16 21.02 62.65 34.22
C ALA A 16 21.55 61.30 34.62
N ALA A 17 21.55 61.06 35.87
CA ALA A 17 22.14 60.01 36.69
C ALA A 17 21.89 58.60 36.25
N SER A 18 22.95 57.80 36.27
CA SER A 18 22.97 56.34 36.12
C SER A 18 22.46 55.66 37.40
N ALA A 19 21.28 55.12 37.38
CA ALA A 19 20.85 54.08 38.31
C ALA A 19 21.06 52.72 37.65
N ALA A 20 22.07 51.98 38.09
CA ALA A 20 22.33 50.62 37.69
C ALA A 20 21.27 49.66 38.28
N TRP A 21 20.33 49.23 37.47
CA TRP A 21 19.50 48.12 37.79
C TRP A 21 20.11 46.88 37.14
N THR A 22 20.72 46.01 37.94
CA THR A 22 21.13 44.69 37.56
C THR A 22 19.89 43.81 37.41
N LEU A 23 19.37 43.70 36.20
CA LEU A 23 18.40 42.64 35.85
C LEU A 23 19.17 41.33 35.74
N ALA A 24 18.99 40.43 36.70
CA ALA A 24 19.38 39.05 36.60
C ALA A 24 18.63 38.44 35.41
N ALA A 25 19.37 38.01 34.38
CA ALA A 25 18.84 37.20 33.28
C ALA A 25 18.34 35.87 33.86
N PRO A 26 17.13 35.40 33.53
CA PRO A 26 16.74 34.05 33.89
C PRO A 26 17.64 33.08 33.13
N ALA A 27 18.24 32.12 33.83
CA ALA A 27 19.00 31.02 33.28
C ALA A 27 18.18 30.36 32.21
N GLY A 28 18.66 30.43 30.97
CA GLY A 28 18.06 29.71 29.83
C GLY A 28 18.06 28.23 30.14
N THR A 29 16.87 27.67 30.40
CA THR A 29 16.64 26.25 30.45
C THR A 29 17.04 25.70 29.08
N GLY A 30 18.17 24.99 29.04
CA GLY A 30 18.61 24.30 27.86
C GLY A 30 17.51 23.40 27.35
N GLY A 31 16.89 23.80 26.24
CA GLY A 31 15.95 22.94 25.50
C GLY A 31 16.64 21.62 25.19
N THR A 32 16.18 20.59 25.82
CA THR A 32 16.76 19.26 25.74
C THR A 32 16.72 18.76 24.31
N LYS A 33 17.82 18.13 23.86
CA LYS A 33 17.97 17.42 22.57
C LYS A 33 16.81 16.49 22.22
N ALA A 34 15.92 16.17 23.16
CA ALA A 34 14.75 15.31 23.02
C ALA A 34 13.59 15.97 22.22
N GLU A 35 13.40 17.28 22.32
CA GLU A 35 12.27 17.96 21.67
C GLU A 35 12.44 18.14 20.15
N LYS A 36 13.68 18.24 19.65
CA LYS A 36 13.97 18.25 18.20
C LYS A 36 13.87 16.87 17.55
N SER A 37 13.91 15.79 18.32
CA SER A 37 13.83 14.41 17.80
C SER A 37 12.40 13.96 17.49
N ALA A 38 11.38 14.53 18.12
CA ALA A 38 9.98 14.08 17.96
C ALA A 38 9.37 14.38 16.57
N HIS A 39 9.99 15.23 15.75
CA HIS A 39 9.52 15.59 14.42
C HIS A 39 10.38 15.05 13.28
N ALA A 40 11.52 14.43 13.56
CA ALA A 40 12.38 13.85 12.53
C ALA A 40 11.80 12.53 12.02
N LEU A 41 11.68 12.42 10.69
CA LEU A 41 11.26 11.16 10.07
C LEU A 41 12.27 10.05 10.37
N PRO A 42 11.81 8.80 10.63
CA PRO A 42 12.72 7.67 10.88
C PRO A 42 13.80 7.56 9.81
N PRO A 43 15.05 7.26 10.21
CA PRO A 43 16.15 7.10 9.28
C PRO A 43 15.92 5.89 8.36
N LEU A 44 16.50 5.96 7.14
CA LEU A 44 16.46 4.82 6.22
C LEU A 44 17.17 3.61 6.86
N PRO A 45 16.55 2.41 6.82
CA PRO A 45 17.17 1.21 7.39
C PRO A 45 18.58 0.98 6.87
N ALA A 46 19.50 0.60 7.77
CA ALA A 46 20.94 0.52 7.47
C ALA A 46 21.25 -0.38 6.27
N THR A 47 20.59 -1.53 6.16
CA THR A 47 20.77 -2.48 5.06
C THR A 47 20.41 -1.92 3.70
N VAL A 48 19.33 -1.12 3.63
CA VAL A 48 18.89 -0.45 2.41
C VAL A 48 19.79 0.73 2.09
N LYS A 49 20.20 1.49 3.12
CA LYS A 49 21.10 2.63 3.00
C LYS A 49 22.48 2.22 2.46
N SER A 50 23.08 1.19 3.04
CA SER A 50 24.41 0.70 2.64
C SER A 50 24.45 0.15 1.21
N ARG A 51 23.36 -0.56 0.80
CA ARG A 51 23.24 -1.08 -0.56
C ARG A 51 22.89 0.01 -1.60
N GLY A 52 22.38 1.16 -1.19
CA GLY A 52 22.01 2.27 -2.08
C GLY A 52 20.79 1.99 -2.96
N ARG A 53 19.99 0.96 -2.66
CA ARG A 53 18.77 0.59 -3.38
C ARG A 53 17.86 -0.31 -2.56
N TRP A 54 16.59 -0.33 -2.91
CA TRP A 54 15.60 -1.30 -2.45
C TRP A 54 15.67 -2.61 -3.24
N VAL A 55 15.33 -3.73 -2.58
CA VAL A 55 14.93 -4.98 -3.22
C VAL A 55 13.50 -5.29 -2.76
N ILE A 56 12.53 -5.23 -3.65
CA ILE A 56 11.10 -5.28 -3.32
C ILE A 56 10.42 -6.44 -4.04
N GLY A 57 9.70 -7.25 -3.27
CA GLY A 57 8.81 -8.28 -3.83
C GLY A 57 7.52 -7.65 -4.37
N VAL A 58 7.23 -7.87 -5.65
CA VAL A 58 6.03 -7.38 -6.33
C VAL A 58 5.33 -8.51 -7.08
N LYS A 59 4.03 -8.38 -7.32
CA LYS A 59 3.32 -9.25 -8.25
C LYS A 59 3.80 -8.99 -9.69
N CYS A 60 3.79 -10.05 -10.51
CA CYS A 60 4.13 -9.94 -11.94
C CYS A 60 3.00 -10.47 -12.86
N ASP A 61 1.88 -10.88 -12.27
CA ASP A 61 0.72 -11.53 -12.92
C ASP A 61 -0.63 -10.90 -12.51
N PHE A 62 -0.61 -9.69 -11.97
CA PHE A 62 -1.78 -9.03 -11.39
C PHE A 62 -1.98 -7.61 -11.94
N PRO A 63 -2.28 -7.44 -13.24
CA PRO A 63 -2.59 -6.11 -13.77
C PRO A 63 -3.90 -5.56 -13.17
N PRO A 64 -4.02 -4.25 -12.92
CA PRO A 64 -3.02 -3.21 -13.18
C PRO A 64 -2.10 -2.91 -11.98
N PHE A 65 -2.01 -3.78 -10.97
CA PHE A 65 -1.24 -3.52 -9.74
C PHE A 65 0.23 -3.93 -9.83
N GLY A 66 0.52 -5.16 -10.29
CA GLY A 66 1.87 -5.63 -10.50
C GLY A 66 1.91 -6.63 -11.65
N TYR A 67 2.58 -6.29 -12.74
CA TYR A 67 2.65 -7.12 -13.93
C TYR A 67 3.92 -6.83 -14.74
N ILE A 68 4.22 -7.72 -15.68
CA ILE A 68 5.28 -7.51 -16.66
C ILE A 68 4.66 -6.84 -17.90
N THR A 69 5.20 -5.69 -18.27
CA THR A 69 4.77 -4.95 -19.46
C THR A 69 5.21 -5.65 -20.74
N ALA A 70 4.67 -5.26 -21.90
CA ALA A 70 5.10 -5.79 -23.19
C ALA A 70 6.60 -5.58 -23.48
N SER A 71 7.23 -4.58 -22.84
CA SER A 71 8.69 -4.34 -22.92
C SER A 71 9.51 -5.15 -21.90
N GLY A 72 8.92 -6.14 -21.22
CA GLY A 72 9.59 -6.98 -20.22
C GLY A 72 9.91 -6.30 -18.88
N LYS A 73 9.35 -5.12 -18.61
CA LYS A 73 9.60 -4.36 -17.38
C LYS A 73 8.48 -4.55 -16.37
N ASN A 74 8.79 -4.44 -15.08
CA ASN A 74 7.76 -4.39 -14.05
C ASN A 74 6.95 -3.09 -14.16
N GLY A 75 5.64 -3.20 -14.09
CA GLY A 75 4.69 -2.10 -14.15
C GLY A 75 3.51 -2.29 -13.20
N GLY A 76 2.73 -1.22 -13.01
CA GLY A 76 1.52 -1.22 -12.21
C GLY A 76 1.62 -0.42 -10.91
N TYR A 77 0.49 -0.35 -10.20
CA TYR A 77 0.33 0.46 -9.00
C TYR A 77 1.36 0.15 -7.91
N ASP A 78 1.56 -1.12 -7.56
CA ASP A 78 2.53 -1.54 -6.53
C ASP A 78 3.97 -1.18 -6.93
N VAL A 79 4.29 -1.28 -8.23
CA VAL A 79 5.60 -0.90 -8.77
C VAL A 79 5.81 0.62 -8.67
N GLU A 80 4.79 1.43 -8.94
CA GLU A 80 4.89 2.89 -8.78
C GLU A 80 4.96 3.31 -7.31
N VAL A 81 4.30 2.61 -6.39
CA VAL A 81 4.48 2.78 -4.93
C VAL A 81 5.93 2.46 -4.54
N ALA A 82 6.51 1.38 -5.08
CA ALA A 82 7.92 1.03 -4.85
C ALA A 82 8.88 2.12 -5.40
N LYS A 83 8.61 2.67 -6.58
CA LYS A 83 9.37 3.81 -7.13
C LYS A 83 9.23 5.07 -6.26
N ALA A 84 8.05 5.33 -5.68
CA ALA A 84 7.86 6.43 -4.74
C ALA A 84 8.71 6.22 -3.47
N PHE A 85 8.79 5.01 -2.94
CA PHE A 85 9.69 4.68 -1.83
C PHE A 85 11.16 4.91 -2.19
N SER A 86 11.56 4.54 -3.40
CA SER A 86 12.90 4.82 -3.92
C SER A 86 13.19 6.33 -3.99
N ARG A 87 12.25 7.13 -4.48
CA ARG A 87 12.37 8.61 -4.49
C ARG A 87 12.49 9.17 -3.08
N LEU A 88 11.69 8.69 -2.14
CA LEU A 88 11.72 9.15 -0.73
C LEU A 88 12.99 8.74 0.02
N ALA A 89 13.64 7.64 -0.40
CA ALA A 89 14.89 7.15 0.19
C ALA A 89 16.15 7.78 -0.43
N PHE A 90 16.16 7.95 -1.76
CA PHE A 90 17.38 8.25 -2.54
C PHE A 90 17.22 9.44 -3.49
N GLY A 91 16.08 10.14 -3.47
CA GLY A 91 15.79 11.21 -4.44
C GLY A 91 15.51 10.73 -5.87
N LYS A 92 15.68 9.43 -6.16
CA LYS A 92 15.54 8.82 -7.51
C LYS A 92 14.65 7.60 -7.47
N GLY A 93 13.73 7.48 -8.44
CA GLY A 93 12.76 6.37 -8.52
C GLY A 93 13.34 5.04 -9.04
N ASN A 94 14.54 5.04 -9.58
CA ASN A 94 15.21 3.88 -10.19
C ASN A 94 16.17 3.13 -9.25
N ARG A 95 16.23 3.50 -7.97
CA ARG A 95 17.03 2.81 -6.95
C ARG A 95 16.21 1.67 -6.30
N VAL A 96 15.61 0.83 -7.13
CA VAL A 96 14.83 -0.33 -6.73
C VAL A 96 15.07 -1.48 -7.71
N SER A 97 15.24 -2.69 -7.16
CA SER A 97 15.23 -3.96 -7.88
C SER A 97 13.95 -4.71 -7.49
N TYR A 98 13.33 -5.38 -8.45
CA TYR A 98 12.09 -6.11 -8.24
C TYR A 98 12.36 -7.62 -8.24
N VAL A 99 11.65 -8.33 -7.36
CA VAL A 99 11.57 -9.78 -7.35
C VAL A 99 10.12 -10.14 -7.57
N CYS A 100 9.83 -10.88 -8.65
CA CYS A 100 8.48 -11.39 -8.90
C CYS A 100 8.10 -12.41 -7.83
N VAL A 101 6.96 -12.20 -7.18
CA VAL A 101 6.43 -13.13 -6.19
C VAL A 101 4.99 -13.50 -6.53
N THR A 102 4.63 -14.73 -6.22
CA THR A 102 3.25 -15.24 -6.30
C THR A 102 2.57 -15.14 -4.92
N THR A 103 1.28 -15.44 -4.87
CA THR A 103 0.56 -15.45 -3.58
C THR A 103 1.18 -16.41 -2.57
N PRO A 104 1.55 -17.66 -2.91
CA PRO A 104 2.19 -18.56 -1.95
C PRO A 104 3.65 -18.22 -1.66
N SER A 105 4.41 -17.65 -2.61
CA SER A 105 5.85 -17.45 -2.44
C SER A 105 6.24 -16.16 -1.73
N ARG A 106 5.36 -15.15 -1.66
CA ARG A 106 5.73 -13.79 -1.18
C ARG A 106 6.22 -13.77 0.26
N ILE A 107 5.54 -14.46 1.20
CA ILE A 107 5.96 -14.50 2.61
C ILE A 107 7.27 -15.28 2.79
N PRO A 108 7.44 -16.51 2.24
CA PRO A 108 8.73 -17.20 2.26
C PRO A 108 9.89 -16.39 1.66
N THR A 109 9.64 -15.67 0.56
CA THR A 109 10.65 -14.80 -0.07
C THR A 109 11.08 -13.64 0.85
N LEU A 110 10.15 -13.09 1.64
CA LEU A 110 10.48 -12.06 2.65
C LEU A 110 11.27 -12.64 3.82
N GLN A 111 10.83 -13.77 4.36
CA GLN A 111 11.45 -14.42 5.50
C GLN A 111 12.90 -14.89 5.20
N SER A 112 13.14 -15.36 3.98
CA SER A 112 14.48 -15.76 3.50
C SER A 112 15.41 -14.58 3.15
N LYS A 113 15.00 -13.34 3.43
CA LYS A 113 15.78 -12.11 3.19
C LYS A 113 16.12 -11.84 1.72
N ARG A 114 15.43 -12.50 0.77
CA ARG A 114 15.62 -12.24 -0.67
C ARG A 114 15.09 -10.88 -1.10
N VAL A 115 14.18 -10.31 -0.31
CA VAL A 115 13.64 -8.96 -0.47
C VAL A 115 13.66 -8.20 0.86
N ASP A 116 13.67 -6.88 0.80
CA ASP A 116 13.59 -6.03 1.99
C ASP A 116 12.16 -5.94 2.53
N ILE A 117 11.24 -5.73 1.62
CA ILE A 117 9.80 -5.58 1.88
C ILE A 117 9.01 -6.20 0.73
N ILE A 118 7.72 -6.41 0.97
CA ILE A 118 6.76 -6.87 -0.04
C ILE A 118 5.71 -5.80 -0.28
N ILE A 119 5.58 -5.35 -1.53
CA ILE A 119 4.48 -4.53 -2.04
C ILE A 119 3.80 -5.37 -3.14
N SER A 120 2.88 -6.24 -2.75
CA SER A 120 2.35 -7.25 -3.67
C SER A 120 0.93 -7.69 -3.26
N THR A 121 0.01 -6.72 -3.18
CA THR A 121 -1.41 -6.98 -2.88
C THR A 121 -1.61 -7.87 -1.63
N LEU A 122 -0.79 -7.64 -0.58
CA LEU A 122 -0.71 -8.52 0.58
C LEU A 122 -1.80 -8.20 1.60
N THR A 123 -2.91 -8.96 1.55
CA THR A 123 -3.99 -8.87 2.53
C THR A 123 -3.48 -9.14 3.95
N TYR A 124 -3.86 -8.27 4.87
CA TYR A 124 -3.66 -8.50 6.29
C TYR A 124 -4.57 -9.62 6.81
N THR A 125 -4.01 -10.56 7.56
CA THR A 125 -4.72 -11.48 8.45
C THR A 125 -3.92 -11.65 9.74
N LYS A 126 -4.58 -12.00 10.84
CA LYS A 126 -3.90 -12.26 12.12
C LYS A 126 -2.88 -13.38 11.99
N ALA A 127 -3.25 -14.48 11.34
CA ALA A 127 -2.35 -15.60 11.11
C ALA A 127 -1.07 -15.20 10.35
N ARG A 128 -1.17 -14.33 9.34
CA ARG A 128 0.03 -13.80 8.66
C ARG A 128 0.81 -12.83 9.55
N ALA A 129 0.11 -12.05 10.39
CA ALA A 129 0.75 -11.10 11.30
C ALA A 129 1.53 -11.78 12.45
N GLU A 130 1.32 -13.07 12.70
CA GLU A 130 2.15 -13.87 13.60
C GLU A 130 3.57 -14.07 13.05
N VAL A 131 3.72 -14.18 11.73
CA VAL A 131 5.00 -14.55 11.07
C VAL A 131 5.67 -13.40 10.34
N ILE A 132 4.97 -12.30 10.05
CA ILE A 132 5.50 -11.06 9.45
C ILE A 132 4.88 -9.84 10.12
N ASP A 133 5.52 -8.68 9.99
CA ASP A 133 4.93 -7.40 10.34
C ASP A 133 4.32 -6.73 9.09
N TYR A 134 3.39 -5.81 9.35
CA TYR A 134 2.72 -5.02 8.31
C TYR A 134 2.92 -3.53 8.53
N SER A 135 2.95 -2.78 7.43
CA SER A 135 2.74 -1.33 7.48
C SER A 135 1.28 -0.99 7.83
N VAL A 136 0.98 0.29 8.03
CA VAL A 136 -0.41 0.77 7.89
C VAL A 136 -0.94 0.46 6.47
N PRO A 137 -2.26 0.27 6.28
CA PRO A 137 -2.81 -0.11 4.98
C PRO A 137 -2.50 0.91 3.88
N TYR A 138 -2.18 0.40 2.67
CA TYR A 138 -1.97 1.21 1.47
C TYR A 138 -3.03 0.98 0.38
N TYR A 139 -3.91 0.01 0.57
CA TYR A 139 -5.05 -0.27 -0.31
C TYR A 139 -6.15 -1.02 0.45
N GLY A 140 -7.42 -0.69 0.16
CA GLY A 140 -8.60 -1.35 0.71
C GLY A 140 -9.27 -2.20 -0.36
N ALA A 141 -8.97 -3.50 -0.40
CA ALA A 141 -9.58 -4.44 -1.34
C ALA A 141 -10.86 -5.06 -0.79
N THR A 142 -11.69 -5.57 -1.71
CA THR A 142 -12.85 -6.40 -1.42
C THR A 142 -12.84 -7.64 -2.29
N GLY A 143 -13.43 -8.73 -1.80
CA GLY A 143 -13.60 -9.95 -2.58
C GLY A 143 -14.71 -9.81 -3.62
N ARG A 144 -14.51 -10.41 -4.78
CA ARG A 144 -15.48 -10.52 -5.86
C ARG A 144 -15.46 -11.93 -6.45
N LEU A 145 -16.55 -12.31 -7.09
CA LEU A 145 -16.67 -13.52 -7.89
C LEU A 145 -16.89 -13.14 -9.35
N LEU A 146 -15.99 -13.55 -10.23
CA LEU A 146 -16.11 -13.47 -11.68
C LEU A 146 -16.76 -14.76 -12.18
N ILE A 147 -17.78 -14.65 -13.02
CA ILE A 147 -18.54 -15.77 -13.57
C ILE A 147 -18.79 -15.55 -15.06
N PRO A 148 -19.05 -16.61 -15.85
CA PRO A 148 -19.51 -16.47 -17.23
C PRO A 148 -20.81 -15.66 -17.31
N ASN A 149 -21.02 -14.90 -18.41
CA ASN A 149 -22.23 -14.11 -18.62
C ASN A 149 -23.52 -14.93 -18.59
N ASN A 150 -23.45 -16.17 -19.08
CA ASN A 150 -24.57 -17.13 -19.10
C ASN A 150 -24.68 -17.97 -17.82
N SER A 151 -23.92 -17.65 -16.77
CA SER A 151 -23.95 -18.38 -15.49
C SER A 151 -25.26 -18.16 -14.78
N ASN A 152 -25.77 -19.22 -14.16
CA ASN A 152 -26.92 -19.22 -13.26
C ASN A 152 -26.56 -18.87 -11.79
N ILE A 153 -25.30 -18.57 -11.49
CA ILE A 153 -24.87 -18.09 -10.18
C ILE A 153 -25.37 -16.65 -10.01
N THR A 154 -26.26 -16.42 -9.05
CA THR A 154 -26.83 -15.10 -8.74
C THR A 154 -26.43 -14.61 -7.34
N LYS A 155 -26.07 -15.53 -6.44
CA LYS A 155 -25.60 -15.29 -5.09
C LYS A 155 -24.49 -16.29 -4.70
N LEU A 156 -23.77 -16.04 -3.62
CA LEU A 156 -22.63 -16.87 -3.21
C LEU A 156 -23.04 -18.30 -2.86
N SER A 157 -24.24 -18.51 -2.29
CA SER A 157 -24.72 -19.86 -1.98
C SER A 157 -24.94 -20.75 -3.20
N ASP A 158 -25.09 -20.16 -4.41
CA ASP A 158 -25.24 -20.92 -5.65
C ASP A 158 -23.93 -21.57 -6.11
N MET A 159 -22.81 -21.33 -5.39
CA MET A 159 -21.54 -22.03 -5.59
C MET A 159 -21.56 -23.49 -5.12
N SER A 160 -22.56 -23.87 -4.29
CA SER A 160 -22.69 -25.24 -3.79
C SER A 160 -22.71 -26.25 -4.95
N GLY A 161 -21.90 -27.30 -4.87
CA GLY A 161 -21.74 -28.31 -5.90
C GLY A 161 -20.93 -27.85 -7.14
N LYS A 162 -20.52 -26.59 -7.22
CA LYS A 162 -19.74 -26.05 -8.34
C LYS A 162 -18.26 -26.00 -8.02
N THR A 163 -17.45 -25.87 -9.08
CA THR A 163 -16.01 -25.67 -8.98
C THR A 163 -15.68 -24.19 -9.07
N ILE A 164 -14.96 -23.64 -8.09
CA ILE A 164 -14.49 -22.26 -8.07
C ILE A 164 -12.97 -22.24 -8.10
N SER A 165 -12.38 -21.43 -8.98
CA SER A 165 -10.93 -21.23 -8.99
C SER A 165 -10.51 -20.09 -8.09
N THR A 166 -9.33 -20.21 -7.49
CA THR A 166 -8.64 -19.15 -6.76
C THR A 166 -7.15 -19.44 -6.66
N THR A 167 -6.35 -18.56 -6.04
CA THR A 167 -4.91 -18.82 -5.89
C THR A 167 -4.62 -19.49 -4.55
N ARG A 168 -3.66 -20.42 -4.56
CA ARG A 168 -3.13 -21.08 -3.36
C ARG A 168 -2.57 -20.04 -2.38
N GLY A 169 -2.79 -20.22 -1.08
CA GLY A 169 -2.35 -19.32 -0.03
C GLY A 169 -3.10 -17.98 -0.02
N SER A 170 -4.17 -17.82 -0.81
CA SER A 170 -5.03 -16.65 -0.75
C SER A 170 -5.99 -16.72 0.44
N ILE A 171 -6.58 -15.58 0.81
CA ILE A 171 -7.65 -15.53 1.79
C ILE A 171 -8.90 -16.27 1.29
N TYR A 172 -9.11 -16.31 -0.03
CA TYR A 172 -10.27 -16.94 -0.67
C TYR A 172 -10.23 -18.45 -0.60
N GLU A 173 -9.04 -19.06 -0.72
CA GLU A 173 -8.87 -20.50 -0.47
C GLU A 173 -9.39 -20.87 0.92
N ARG A 174 -8.91 -20.18 1.96
CA ARG A 174 -9.34 -20.46 3.34
C ARG A 174 -10.82 -20.16 3.56
N TRP A 175 -11.32 -19.06 2.98
CA TRP A 175 -12.74 -18.70 3.11
C TRP A 175 -13.65 -19.71 2.43
N LEU A 176 -13.31 -20.20 1.23
CA LEU A 176 -14.05 -21.28 0.56
C LEU A 176 -14.08 -22.55 1.40
N HIS A 177 -12.92 -22.99 1.91
CA HIS A 177 -12.83 -24.17 2.76
C HIS A 177 -13.60 -24.03 4.09
N ASN A 178 -13.59 -22.86 4.69
CA ASN A 178 -14.27 -22.64 5.97
C ASN A 178 -15.79 -22.50 5.81
N CYS A 179 -16.24 -21.78 4.79
CA CYS A 179 -17.62 -21.29 4.69
C CYS A 179 -18.45 -21.94 3.57
N TYR A 180 -17.79 -22.50 2.55
CA TYR A 180 -18.48 -23.05 1.37
C TYR A 180 -18.02 -24.49 1.13
N LYS A 181 -18.19 -25.36 2.13
CA LYS A 181 -17.66 -26.72 2.18
C LYS A 181 -18.11 -27.63 1.03
N ASN A 182 -19.28 -27.35 0.45
CA ASN A 182 -19.83 -28.09 -0.70
C ASN A 182 -19.34 -27.53 -2.06
N THR A 183 -18.35 -26.61 -2.06
CA THR A 183 -17.78 -26.05 -3.27
C THR A 183 -16.45 -26.75 -3.55
N ASN A 184 -16.26 -27.24 -4.79
CA ASN A 184 -14.95 -27.75 -5.24
C ASN A 184 -14.03 -26.57 -5.52
N VAL A 185 -12.73 -26.67 -5.19
CA VAL A 185 -11.80 -25.56 -5.34
C VAL A 185 -10.62 -25.97 -6.23
N ILE A 186 -10.43 -25.25 -7.34
CA ILE A 186 -9.19 -25.33 -8.13
C ILE A 186 -8.22 -24.28 -7.58
N LEU A 187 -7.09 -24.75 -7.04
CA LEU A 187 -6.02 -23.94 -6.53
C LEU A 187 -4.89 -23.82 -7.53
N THR A 188 -4.51 -22.59 -7.87
CA THR A 188 -3.38 -22.32 -8.77
C THR A 188 -2.37 -21.42 -8.07
N ASP A 189 -1.11 -21.41 -8.53
CA ASP A 189 -0.07 -20.57 -7.91
C ASP A 189 -0.07 -19.15 -8.46
N THR A 190 -0.67 -18.93 -9.64
CA THR A 190 -0.76 -17.61 -10.28
C THR A 190 -2.19 -17.16 -10.49
N THR A 191 -2.41 -15.85 -10.52
CA THR A 191 -3.71 -15.24 -10.79
C THR A 191 -4.17 -15.54 -12.23
N SER A 192 -3.24 -15.52 -13.17
CA SER A 192 -3.53 -15.82 -14.59
C SER A 192 -3.99 -17.27 -14.78
N SER A 193 -3.39 -18.25 -14.08
CA SER A 193 -3.83 -19.65 -14.16
C SER A 193 -5.22 -19.86 -13.54
N ALA A 194 -5.57 -19.12 -12.48
CA ALA A 194 -6.91 -19.18 -11.90
C ALA A 194 -7.97 -18.61 -12.85
N LEU A 195 -7.65 -17.50 -13.55
CA LEU A 195 -8.52 -16.94 -14.59
C LEU A 195 -8.67 -17.89 -15.77
N LEU A 196 -7.59 -18.52 -16.22
CA LEU A 196 -7.61 -19.50 -17.31
C LEU A 196 -8.51 -20.70 -16.97
N ALA A 197 -8.52 -21.16 -15.71
CA ALA A 197 -9.43 -22.24 -15.30
C ALA A 197 -10.92 -21.87 -15.49
N LEU A 198 -11.29 -20.58 -15.31
CA LEU A 198 -12.63 -20.08 -15.63
C LEU A 198 -12.86 -20.01 -17.14
N GLN A 199 -11.92 -19.47 -17.90
CA GLN A 199 -12.03 -19.29 -19.35
C GLN A 199 -12.12 -20.65 -20.10
N ASP A 200 -11.39 -21.65 -19.62
CA ASP A 200 -11.43 -23.05 -20.12
C ASP A 200 -12.66 -23.81 -19.60
N ARG A 201 -13.58 -23.18 -18.86
CA ARG A 201 -14.79 -23.80 -18.29
C ARG A 201 -14.50 -24.95 -17.30
N ARG A 202 -13.27 -25.04 -16.78
CA ARG A 202 -12.91 -25.95 -15.68
C ARG A 202 -13.41 -25.47 -14.32
N ALA A 203 -13.66 -24.16 -14.19
CA ALA A 203 -14.31 -23.55 -13.06
C ALA A 203 -15.59 -22.82 -13.49
N ALA A 204 -16.61 -22.84 -12.65
CA ALA A 204 -17.86 -22.08 -12.81
C ALA A 204 -17.73 -20.60 -12.36
N GLY A 205 -16.67 -20.29 -11.61
CA GLY A 205 -16.35 -18.94 -11.17
C GLY A 205 -14.90 -18.81 -10.73
N PHE A 206 -14.38 -17.57 -10.78
CA PHE A 206 -13.07 -17.21 -10.24
C PHE A 206 -13.25 -16.20 -9.10
N MET A 207 -12.86 -16.58 -7.90
CA MET A 207 -12.96 -15.76 -6.70
C MET A 207 -11.64 -15.09 -6.39
N TYR A 208 -11.63 -13.75 -6.39
CA TYR A 208 -10.41 -12.99 -6.11
C TYR A 208 -10.70 -11.52 -5.73
N ASP A 209 -9.63 -10.71 -5.63
CA ASP A 209 -9.72 -9.28 -5.29
C ASP A 209 -10.41 -8.48 -6.41
N ASP A 210 -11.25 -7.51 -6.01
CA ASP A 210 -11.89 -6.55 -6.91
C ASP A 210 -10.88 -5.80 -7.77
N ALA A 211 -9.71 -5.52 -7.21
CA ALA A 211 -8.59 -4.85 -7.87
C ALA A 211 -8.17 -5.51 -9.20
N PHE A 212 -8.28 -6.82 -9.31
CA PHE A 212 -8.01 -7.58 -10.53
C PHE A 212 -9.29 -7.83 -11.35
N LEU A 213 -10.33 -8.33 -10.69
CA LEU A 213 -11.50 -8.86 -11.38
C LEU A 213 -12.33 -7.77 -12.07
N VAL A 214 -12.34 -6.53 -11.58
CA VAL A 214 -12.99 -5.39 -12.24
C VAL A 214 -12.37 -5.13 -13.62
N GLY A 215 -11.05 -5.21 -13.73
CA GLY A 215 -10.35 -5.04 -15.00
C GLY A 215 -10.64 -6.20 -15.98
N VAL A 216 -10.67 -7.42 -15.49
CA VAL A 216 -11.00 -8.60 -16.31
C VAL A 216 -12.41 -8.49 -16.86
N ALA A 217 -13.42 -8.30 -15.99
CA ALA A 217 -14.82 -8.21 -16.41
C ALA A 217 -15.10 -7.06 -17.38
N ALA A 218 -14.34 -5.98 -17.30
CA ALA A 218 -14.48 -4.84 -18.21
C ALA A 218 -13.86 -5.05 -19.60
N ASN A 219 -12.96 -6.03 -19.73
CA ASN A 219 -12.24 -6.31 -20.99
C ASN A 219 -12.59 -7.67 -21.58
N ASP A 220 -13.31 -8.54 -20.87
CA ASP A 220 -13.76 -9.84 -21.34
C ASP A 220 -15.30 -9.85 -21.42
N PRO A 221 -15.90 -9.73 -22.63
CA PRO A 221 -17.34 -9.69 -22.81
C PRO A 221 -18.04 -11.02 -22.45
N ASN A 222 -17.31 -12.10 -22.25
CA ASN A 222 -17.86 -13.40 -21.89
C ASN A 222 -18.04 -13.57 -20.37
N THR A 223 -17.58 -12.62 -19.57
CA THR A 223 -17.62 -12.69 -18.12
C THR A 223 -18.28 -11.48 -17.47
N LYS A 224 -18.84 -11.67 -16.30
CA LYS A 224 -19.40 -10.64 -15.43
C LYS A 224 -19.03 -10.84 -13.98
N LEU A 225 -19.05 -9.77 -13.22
CA LEU A 225 -18.92 -9.84 -11.77
C LEU A 225 -20.27 -10.12 -11.12
N LEU A 226 -20.31 -11.08 -10.21
CA LEU A 226 -21.43 -11.20 -9.27
C LEU A 226 -21.60 -9.86 -8.53
N ALA A 227 -22.85 -9.41 -8.34
CA ALA A 227 -23.14 -8.11 -7.70
C ALA A 227 -22.57 -8.04 -6.27
N ALA A 228 -22.56 -9.16 -5.55
CA ALA A 228 -22.07 -9.25 -4.18
C ALA A 228 -20.60 -8.81 -4.05
N ARG A 229 -20.35 -7.93 -3.09
CA ARG A 229 -19.01 -7.62 -2.56
C ARG A 229 -18.90 -8.28 -1.20
N PHE A 230 -17.81 -8.94 -0.96
CA PHE A 230 -17.60 -9.68 0.28
C PHE A 230 -16.17 -9.49 0.77
N LEU A 231 -15.94 -9.70 2.04
CA LEU A 231 -14.66 -9.52 2.72
C LEU A 231 -14.09 -8.09 2.55
N ASN A 232 -13.82 -7.43 3.66
CA ASN A 232 -13.02 -6.21 3.68
C ASN A 232 -11.59 -6.62 3.99
N ILE A 233 -10.70 -6.52 3.01
CA ILE A 233 -9.38 -7.14 3.02
C ILE A 233 -8.28 -6.14 2.68
N PRO A 234 -8.02 -5.16 3.55
CA PRO A 234 -7.00 -4.16 3.29
C PRO A 234 -5.61 -4.80 3.16
N TRP A 235 -4.83 -4.24 2.23
CA TRP A 235 -3.45 -4.65 1.98
C TRP A 235 -2.46 -3.78 2.73
N GLY A 236 -1.45 -4.43 3.29
CA GLY A 236 -0.27 -3.79 3.87
C GLY A 236 0.99 -4.16 3.14
N ILE A 237 2.03 -3.36 3.36
CA ILE A 237 3.38 -3.69 2.95
C ILE A 237 3.93 -4.71 3.95
N GLY A 238 4.37 -5.86 3.46
CA GLY A 238 4.95 -6.92 4.28
C GLY A 238 6.39 -6.59 4.70
N ILE A 239 6.68 -6.76 5.97
CA ILE A 239 7.97 -6.48 6.61
C ILE A 239 8.31 -7.71 7.44
N ARG A 240 9.60 -8.09 7.53
CA ARG A 240 9.99 -9.21 8.38
C ARG A 240 9.64 -8.94 9.83
N LYS A 241 9.24 -10.01 10.51
CA LYS A 241 8.86 -9.94 11.94
C LYS A 241 9.99 -9.36 12.77
N GLY A 242 9.64 -8.36 13.59
CA GLY A 242 10.58 -7.73 14.54
C GLY A 242 11.51 -6.66 13.94
N GLU A 243 11.46 -6.38 12.62
CA GLU A 243 12.22 -5.27 12.03
C GLU A 243 11.56 -3.91 12.31
N SER A 244 11.67 -3.43 13.55
CA SER A 244 11.04 -2.20 14.05
C SER A 244 11.42 -0.96 13.25
N ASP A 245 12.70 -0.79 12.90
CA ASP A 245 13.21 0.35 12.14
C ASP A 245 12.67 0.37 10.71
N MET A 246 12.62 -0.80 10.07
CA MET A 246 12.00 -0.97 8.76
C MET A 246 10.52 -0.59 8.82
N ARG A 247 9.79 -1.09 9.81
CA ARG A 247 8.37 -0.79 10.00
C ARG A 247 8.14 0.70 10.30
N ALA A 248 8.96 1.31 11.14
CA ALA A 248 8.87 2.73 11.45
C ALA A 248 9.08 3.59 10.20
N TRP A 249 10.13 3.28 9.41
CA TRP A 249 10.42 3.99 8.16
C TRP A 249 9.27 3.84 7.17
N VAL A 250 8.86 2.60 6.87
CA VAL A 250 7.78 2.30 5.92
C VAL A 250 6.49 3.02 6.32
N ASN A 251 6.08 2.92 7.59
CA ASN A 251 4.88 3.58 8.10
C ASN A 251 4.94 5.10 7.96
N SER A 252 6.09 5.69 8.25
CA SER A 252 6.26 7.14 8.11
C SER A 252 6.10 7.59 6.66
N ARG A 253 6.60 6.80 5.70
CA ARG A 253 6.47 7.10 4.26
C ARG A 253 5.06 6.86 3.73
N VAL A 254 4.38 5.80 4.16
CA VAL A 254 2.96 5.59 3.83
C VAL A 254 2.11 6.76 4.35
N LYS A 255 2.31 7.20 5.59
CA LYS A 255 1.62 8.37 6.16
C LYS A 255 1.90 9.65 5.37
N LEU A 256 3.16 9.89 4.99
CA LEU A 256 3.57 11.04 4.18
C LEU A 256 2.92 11.01 2.79
N MET A 257 2.96 9.87 2.11
CA MET A 257 2.33 9.68 0.81
C MET A 257 0.82 9.88 0.88
N LYS A 258 0.17 9.38 1.95
CA LYS A 258 -1.25 9.61 2.21
C LYS A 258 -1.55 11.12 2.35
N ALA A 259 -0.79 11.83 3.21
CA ALA A 259 -1.00 13.26 3.45
C ALA A 259 -0.84 14.12 2.17
N ARG A 260 -0.01 13.66 1.23
CA ARG A 260 0.24 14.31 -0.08
C ARG A 260 -0.66 13.79 -1.20
N ASP A 261 -1.63 12.96 -0.91
CA ASP A 261 -2.52 12.29 -1.88
C ASP A 261 -1.78 11.48 -2.97
N GLN A 262 -0.54 11.08 -2.73
CA GLN A 262 0.31 10.42 -3.71
C GLN A 262 -0.21 9.05 -4.15
N PHE A 263 -0.91 8.32 -3.27
CA PHE A 263 -1.52 7.06 -3.64
C PHE A 263 -2.59 7.21 -4.72
N TRP A 264 -3.39 8.29 -4.65
CA TRP A 264 -4.37 8.59 -5.68
C TRP A 264 -3.72 9.04 -6.98
N VAL A 265 -2.71 9.90 -6.91
CA VAL A 265 -1.93 10.30 -8.09
C VAL A 265 -1.34 9.09 -8.79
N ILE A 266 -0.71 8.16 -8.04
CA ILE A 266 -0.17 6.90 -8.60
C ILE A 266 -1.30 6.09 -9.23
N MET A 267 -2.45 5.94 -8.55
CA MET A 267 -3.59 5.21 -9.08
C MET A 267 -4.07 5.78 -10.42
N GLN A 268 -4.19 7.09 -10.53
CA GLN A 268 -4.60 7.76 -11.77
C GLN A 268 -3.64 7.53 -12.95
N HIS A 269 -2.35 7.33 -12.67
CA HIS A 269 -1.36 7.03 -13.71
C HIS A 269 -1.28 5.55 -14.08
N THR A 270 -1.85 4.67 -13.28
CA THR A 270 -1.71 3.21 -13.45
C THR A 270 -2.99 2.50 -13.91
N ILE A 271 -4.15 3.15 -13.77
CA ILE A 271 -5.44 2.58 -14.19
C ILE A 271 -6.14 3.45 -15.24
N PRO A 272 -6.95 2.86 -16.14
CA PRO A 272 -7.79 3.61 -17.04
C PRO A 272 -8.81 4.51 -16.30
N ARG A 273 -9.05 5.72 -16.82
CA ARG A 273 -9.94 6.72 -16.21
C ARG A 273 -11.34 6.19 -15.89
N ARG A 274 -11.87 5.26 -16.70
CA ARG A 274 -13.18 4.62 -16.47
C ARG A 274 -13.28 3.89 -15.11
N PHE A 275 -12.15 3.54 -14.47
CA PHE A 275 -12.12 2.86 -13.17
C PHE A 275 -11.90 3.81 -11.97
N TYR A 276 -11.74 5.12 -12.19
CA TYR A 276 -11.46 6.06 -11.09
C TYR A 276 -12.55 6.05 -10.02
N THR A 277 -13.82 6.05 -10.42
CA THR A 277 -14.96 6.01 -9.49
C THR A 277 -14.95 4.74 -8.65
N THR A 278 -14.56 3.62 -9.24
CA THR A 278 -14.47 2.33 -8.55
C THR A 278 -13.37 2.31 -7.49
N PHE A 279 -12.18 2.86 -7.80
CA PHE A 279 -11.00 2.70 -6.94
C PHE A 279 -10.65 3.92 -6.08
N LYS A 280 -11.30 5.07 -6.26
CA LYS A 280 -10.95 6.31 -5.53
C LYS A 280 -11.00 6.19 -4.00
N ASN A 281 -11.86 5.32 -3.48
CA ASN A 281 -12.01 5.11 -2.04
C ASN A 281 -11.16 3.94 -1.51
N ASN A 282 -10.53 3.19 -2.40
CA ASN A 282 -9.71 2.03 -2.05
C ASN A 282 -8.26 2.41 -1.70
N VAL A 283 -7.83 3.62 -2.02
CA VAL A 283 -6.48 4.12 -1.69
C VAL A 283 -6.52 5.08 -0.50
N PRO A 284 -5.44 5.15 0.31
CA PRO A 284 -5.35 6.12 1.39
C PRO A 284 -5.33 7.54 0.82
N ARG A 285 -6.20 8.40 1.33
CA ARG A 285 -6.31 9.82 0.96
C ARG A 285 -6.26 10.69 2.21
N PRO A 286 -5.97 11.99 2.13
CA PRO A 286 -5.88 12.85 3.30
C PRO A 286 -7.09 12.77 4.23
N ARG A 287 -8.30 12.65 3.65
CA ARG A 287 -9.58 12.63 4.39
C ARG A 287 -10.14 11.23 4.64
N ASN A 288 -9.48 10.16 4.18
CA ASN A 288 -9.93 8.79 4.40
C ASN A 288 -8.85 8.00 5.16
N THR A 289 -9.25 7.08 6.04
CA THR A 289 -8.32 6.23 6.77
C THR A 289 -8.72 4.77 6.58
N LEU A 290 -7.86 4.03 5.90
CA LEU A 290 -7.97 2.58 5.85
C LEU A 290 -7.46 2.01 7.18
N LYS A 291 -8.17 1.00 7.72
CA LYS A 291 -7.81 0.29 8.95
C LYS A 291 -7.85 -1.20 8.71
N TYR A 292 -7.01 -1.93 9.40
CA TYR A 292 -7.14 -3.38 9.48
C TYR A 292 -8.36 -3.75 10.33
N PRO A 293 -9.06 -4.86 10.02
CA PRO A 293 -10.12 -5.37 10.87
C PRO A 293 -9.56 -5.73 12.24
N THR A 294 -10.30 -5.37 13.29
CA THR A 294 -9.96 -5.69 14.70
C THR A 294 -10.65 -6.97 15.18
N GLY A 295 -11.70 -7.41 14.49
CA GLY A 295 -12.46 -8.63 14.75
C GLY A 295 -11.76 -9.91 14.29
N PRO A 296 -12.50 -11.03 14.16
CA PRO A 296 -12.00 -12.27 13.58
C PRO A 296 -11.41 -12.07 12.18
N ASP A 297 -10.52 -12.97 11.76
CA ASP A 297 -9.99 -12.93 10.41
C ASP A 297 -11.12 -13.07 9.37
N PRO A 298 -11.12 -12.26 8.30
CA PRO A 298 -12.22 -12.23 7.33
C PRO A 298 -12.58 -13.59 6.74
N GLU A 299 -11.59 -14.49 6.59
CA GLU A 299 -11.79 -15.85 6.08
C GLU A 299 -12.51 -16.79 7.04
N THR A 300 -12.76 -16.37 8.27
CA THR A 300 -13.54 -17.15 9.26
C THR A 300 -14.98 -16.66 9.39
N ILE A 301 -15.32 -15.56 8.72
CA ILE A 301 -16.66 -14.96 8.78
C ILE A 301 -17.48 -15.47 7.60
N CYS A 302 -18.35 -16.46 7.86
CA CYS A 302 -19.26 -17.02 6.88
C CYS A 302 -20.50 -16.13 6.69
N ARG A 303 -20.94 -15.97 5.45
CA ARG A 303 -22.13 -15.15 5.09
C ARG A 303 -23.06 -15.93 4.17
#